data_6af5821aa733ca9966f43e0bc3645382
#
_entry.id   6af5821aa733ca9966f43e0bc3645382
#
_cell.length_a   1.000
_cell.length_b   1.000
_cell.length_c   1.000
_cell.angle_alpha   90.00
_cell.angle_beta   90.00
_cell.angle_gamma   90.00
#
_symmetry.space_group_name_H-M   'P 1'
#
loop_
_entity.id
_entity.type
_entity.pdbx_description
1 polymer ?
#
loop_
_entity_poly.entity_id
_entity_poly.type
_entity_poly.pdbx_seq_one_letter_code
_entity_poly.pdbx_strand_id
1 'polypeptide(L)'
;MYYCVIPIFKEPFLHPLHENNGLSALWVKHKDDKSFFIIQKHPDSDKVLEDFKWLNEHIIITPDKKKLNHFYQFDNVVDINHSYWEETAKPFEKHITNNAIDFLSNKFYNVKKLNEIIPLSKHNEYCNDILKSMDNIFVDKDDSYMNDVVKAFTSIEQNGIKVSDDICDIFDMRVKKHISNGKLYSNYNLWTTTGRPSNSFGSVNFAALPPEKRKGFVAENDYLVEFDFDAYHLRLIADLVG
;
A
#
# COMPACT_ATOMS: atom_id res chain seq x y z
N MET A 1 -3.80 19.33 15.94
CA MET A 1 -2.37 18.96 15.91
C MET A 1 -2.23 17.87 14.85
N TYR A 2 -1.18 17.86 14.04
CA TYR A 2 -1.00 16.85 13.02
C TYR A 2 0.40 16.20 13.10
N TYR A 3 0.43 14.93 12.71
CA TYR A 3 1.65 14.12 12.66
C TYR A 3 1.84 13.54 11.27
N CYS A 4 3.05 13.60 10.73
CA CYS A 4 3.43 12.80 9.58
C CYS A 4 3.76 11.39 10.08
N VAL A 5 3.13 10.38 9.49
CA VAL A 5 3.32 8.97 9.88
C VAL A 5 3.63 8.14 8.65
N ILE A 6 4.74 7.41 8.67
CA ILE A 6 5.17 6.52 7.59
C ILE A 6 5.35 5.10 8.16
N PRO A 7 4.58 4.11 7.71
CA PRO A 7 4.73 2.74 8.16
C PRO A 7 5.95 2.08 7.55
N ILE A 8 6.68 1.32 8.35
CA ILE A 8 7.85 0.54 7.95
C ILE A 8 7.53 -0.92 8.20
N PHE A 9 7.50 -1.72 7.13
CA PHE A 9 7.23 -3.15 7.19
C PHE A 9 8.54 -3.95 7.25
N LYS A 10 8.46 -5.14 7.87
CA LYS A 10 9.58 -6.07 7.98
C LYS A 10 10.08 -6.52 6.59
N GLU A 11 9.15 -6.84 5.71
CA GLU A 11 9.40 -7.32 4.35
C GLU A 11 8.65 -6.47 3.34
N PRO A 12 9.26 -5.42 2.82
CA PRO A 12 8.57 -4.44 1.97
C PRO A 12 8.10 -5.00 0.61
N PHE A 13 8.62 -6.16 0.20
CA PHE A 13 8.21 -6.83 -1.05
C PHE A 13 7.03 -7.79 -0.89
N LEU A 14 6.65 -8.07 0.36
CA LEU A 14 5.53 -8.94 0.67
C LEU A 14 4.31 -8.10 1.03
N HIS A 15 3.14 -8.68 0.82
CA HIS A 15 1.91 -8.06 1.29
C HIS A 15 1.98 -7.82 2.81
N PRO A 16 1.44 -6.71 3.35
CA PRO A 16 1.46 -6.43 4.78
C PRO A 16 0.91 -7.56 5.67
N LEU A 17 -0.08 -8.31 5.18
CA LEU A 17 -0.68 -9.45 5.89
C LEU A 17 -0.03 -10.80 5.58
N HIS A 18 1.06 -10.84 4.82
CA HIS A 18 1.78 -12.08 4.61
C HIS A 18 2.38 -12.59 5.93
N GLU A 19 2.33 -13.92 6.17
CA GLU A 19 2.80 -14.55 7.41
C GLU A 19 4.25 -14.19 7.81
N ASN A 20 5.08 -13.93 6.81
CA ASN A 20 6.48 -13.53 7.01
C ASN A 20 6.67 -12.00 7.07
N ASN A 21 5.59 -11.23 7.04
CA ASN A 21 5.65 -9.77 7.08
C ASN A 21 4.98 -9.24 8.35
N GLY A 22 4.91 -7.95 8.49
CA GLY A 22 4.26 -7.22 9.58
C GLY A 22 4.84 -5.83 9.75
N LEU A 23 4.17 -5.02 10.55
CA LEU A 23 4.66 -3.71 10.91
C LEU A 23 5.91 -3.84 11.77
N SER A 24 6.99 -3.22 11.34
CA SER A 24 8.26 -3.18 12.07
C SER A 24 8.37 -1.93 12.95
N ALA A 25 8.02 -0.79 12.40
CA ALA A 25 7.97 0.49 13.12
C ALA A 25 7.05 1.49 12.41
N LEU A 26 6.63 2.52 13.12
CA LEU A 26 6.10 3.76 12.56
C LEU A 26 7.16 4.85 12.71
N TRP A 27 7.54 5.48 11.62
CA TRP A 27 8.26 6.75 11.69
C TRP A 27 7.24 7.86 11.89
N VAL A 28 7.47 8.70 12.89
CA VAL A 28 6.53 9.75 13.30
C VAL A 28 7.26 11.08 13.42
N LYS A 29 6.68 12.13 12.88
CA LYS A 29 7.19 13.49 13.04
C LYS A 29 6.04 14.47 13.20
N HIS A 30 6.11 15.28 14.24
CA HIS A 30 5.21 16.42 14.45
C HIS A 30 5.91 17.70 14.00
N LYS A 31 5.35 18.38 13.00
CA LYS A 31 5.78 19.71 12.53
C LYS A 31 7.31 19.92 12.57
N ASP A 32 7.77 20.84 13.43
CA ASP A 32 9.18 21.21 13.56
C ASP A 32 9.96 20.35 14.59
N ASP A 33 9.28 19.41 15.24
CA ASP A 33 9.88 18.52 16.23
C ASP A 33 10.85 17.52 15.59
N LYS A 34 11.66 16.90 16.44
CA LYS A 34 12.47 15.77 15.98
C LYS A 34 11.58 14.58 15.67
N SER A 35 11.90 13.87 14.61
CA SER A 35 11.26 12.59 14.32
C SER A 35 11.63 11.52 15.33
N PHE A 36 10.74 10.58 15.54
CA PHE A 36 10.96 9.42 16.40
C PHE A 36 10.32 8.18 15.79
N PHE A 37 10.63 7.01 16.33
CA PHE A 37 10.02 5.76 15.94
C PHE A 37 9.14 5.22 17.05
N ILE A 38 7.98 4.69 16.68
CA ILE A 38 7.15 3.82 17.53
C ILE A 38 7.44 2.40 17.07
N ILE A 39 8.15 1.65 17.90
CA ILE A 39 8.66 0.33 17.56
C ILE A 39 7.58 -0.73 17.76
N GLN A 40 7.37 -1.56 16.74
CA GLN A 40 6.53 -2.75 16.83
C GLN A 40 7.37 -4.03 16.91
N LYS A 41 8.33 -4.18 16.02
CA LYS A 41 9.34 -5.24 16.05
C LYS A 41 10.45 -4.91 15.06
N HIS A 42 11.45 -4.19 15.50
CA HIS A 42 12.59 -3.84 14.64
C HIS A 42 13.89 -4.37 15.23
N PRO A 43 14.77 -5.01 14.44
CA PRO A 43 16.02 -5.60 14.94
C PRO A 43 17.00 -4.62 15.57
N ASP A 44 16.97 -3.35 15.17
CA ASP A 44 17.80 -2.30 15.77
C ASP A 44 17.31 -1.81 17.13
N SER A 45 16.26 -2.40 17.66
CA SER A 45 15.66 -1.95 18.91
C SER A 45 15.24 -3.13 19.79
N ASP A 46 15.56 -3.06 21.05
CA ASP A 46 15.08 -4.00 22.07
C ASP A 46 13.62 -3.74 22.47
N LYS A 47 13.05 -2.61 22.04
CA LYS A 47 11.67 -2.26 22.30
C LYS A 47 10.74 -3.07 21.41
N VAL A 48 9.62 -3.48 21.95
CA VAL A 48 8.61 -4.28 21.25
C VAL A 48 7.21 -3.80 21.63
N LEU A 49 6.32 -3.69 20.63
CA LEU A 49 4.91 -3.37 20.81
C LEU A 49 4.64 -2.05 21.55
N GLU A 50 5.35 -1.00 21.21
CA GLU A 50 5.03 0.33 21.71
C GLU A 50 3.62 0.76 21.26
N ASP A 51 2.89 1.44 22.13
CA ASP A 51 1.56 1.92 21.82
C ASP A 51 1.59 3.08 20.79
N PHE A 52 0.77 2.98 19.79
CA PHE A 52 0.59 3.99 18.74
C PHE A 52 -0.86 4.50 18.63
N LYS A 53 -1.80 3.93 19.38
CA LYS A 53 -3.24 4.23 19.23
C LYS A 53 -3.58 5.67 19.60
N TRP A 54 -2.76 6.31 20.44
CA TRP A 54 -2.88 7.71 20.78
C TRP A 54 -2.79 8.64 19.54
N LEU A 55 -2.16 8.19 18.45
CA LEU A 55 -2.14 8.92 17.18
C LEU A 55 -3.56 9.15 16.61
N ASN A 56 -4.54 8.31 16.97
CA ASN A 56 -5.91 8.46 16.51
C ASN A 56 -6.61 9.72 17.02
N GLU A 57 -6.09 10.34 18.09
CA GLU A 57 -6.59 11.61 18.62
C GLU A 57 -6.13 12.81 17.76
N HIS A 58 -5.33 12.58 16.73
CA HIS A 58 -4.70 13.62 15.92
C HIS A 58 -4.99 13.44 14.44
N ILE A 59 -4.68 14.49 13.65
CA ILE A 59 -4.68 14.38 12.20
C ILE A 59 -3.37 13.73 11.78
N ILE A 60 -3.46 12.65 11.02
CA ILE A 60 -2.33 11.94 10.45
C ILE A 60 -2.17 12.34 8.99
N ILE A 61 -0.96 12.69 8.60
CA ILE A 61 -0.58 12.89 7.21
C ILE A 61 0.35 11.74 6.83
N THR A 62 0.04 11.04 5.75
CA THR A 62 0.84 9.89 5.29
C THR A 62 1.00 9.92 3.77
N PRO A 63 2.12 9.44 3.23
CA PRO A 63 2.27 9.28 1.79
C PRO A 63 1.42 8.14 1.21
N ASP A 64 0.90 7.23 2.02
CA ASP A 64 0.09 6.10 1.57
C ASP A 64 -0.85 5.62 2.69
N LYS A 65 -2.08 6.14 2.68
CA LYS A 65 -3.13 5.77 3.64
C LYS A 65 -3.49 4.29 3.57
N LYS A 66 -3.49 3.70 2.38
CA LYS A 66 -3.84 2.29 2.19
C LYS A 66 -2.84 1.38 2.91
N LYS A 67 -1.54 1.65 2.82
CA LYS A 67 -0.52 0.91 3.59
C LYS A 67 -0.70 1.06 5.09
N LEU A 68 -1.06 2.25 5.54
CA LEU A 68 -1.35 2.50 6.95
C LEU A 68 -2.54 1.67 7.43
N ASN A 69 -3.62 1.63 6.63
CA ASN A 69 -4.85 0.91 6.94
C ASN A 69 -4.69 -0.62 7.02
N HIS A 70 -3.62 -1.18 6.46
CA HIS A 70 -3.38 -2.62 6.53
C HIS A 70 -3.13 -3.13 7.96
N PHE A 71 -2.67 -2.31 8.86
CA PHE A 71 -2.44 -2.74 10.25
C PHE A 71 -3.31 -1.99 11.27
N TYR A 72 -3.74 -0.77 10.98
CA TYR A 72 -4.67 -0.03 11.83
C TYR A 72 -5.41 1.03 11.03
N GLN A 73 -6.72 1.08 11.21
CA GLN A 73 -7.57 2.08 10.57
C GLN A 73 -7.70 3.30 11.48
N PHE A 74 -6.95 4.33 11.17
CA PHE A 74 -7.05 5.62 11.85
C PHE A 74 -8.23 6.44 11.28
N ASP A 75 -8.88 7.24 12.14
CA ASP A 75 -10.07 8.00 11.77
C ASP A 75 -9.74 9.22 10.90
N ASN A 76 -8.69 9.97 11.26
CA ASN A 76 -8.34 11.25 10.67
C ASN A 76 -7.02 11.17 9.87
N VAL A 77 -7.06 10.59 8.68
CA VAL A 77 -5.87 10.41 7.83
C VAL A 77 -6.01 11.14 6.52
N VAL A 78 -5.02 11.96 6.22
CA VAL A 78 -4.81 12.63 4.94
C VAL A 78 -3.79 11.83 4.12
N ASP A 79 -4.17 11.46 2.90
CA ASP A 79 -3.31 10.74 1.97
C ASP A 79 -2.65 11.72 0.98
N ILE A 80 -1.34 11.86 1.08
CA ILE A 80 -0.58 12.76 0.19
C ILE A 80 -0.56 12.26 -1.25
N ASN A 81 -0.58 10.94 -1.47
CA ASN A 81 -0.69 10.41 -2.83
C ASN A 81 -1.98 10.88 -3.50
N HIS A 82 -3.08 10.88 -2.76
CA HIS A 82 -4.36 11.37 -3.25
C HIS A 82 -4.29 12.87 -3.54
N SER A 83 -3.92 13.69 -2.56
CA SER A 83 -3.85 15.15 -2.72
C SER A 83 -2.96 15.57 -3.90
N TYR A 84 -1.81 14.93 -4.06
CA TYR A 84 -0.91 15.21 -5.18
C TYR A 84 -1.49 14.75 -6.53
N TRP A 85 -2.13 13.58 -6.56
CA TRP A 85 -2.74 13.05 -7.77
C TRP A 85 -3.93 13.91 -8.23
N GLU A 86 -4.74 14.36 -7.32
CA GLU A 86 -5.88 15.25 -7.62
C GLU A 86 -5.42 16.56 -8.27
N GLU A 87 -4.34 17.15 -7.75
CA GLU A 87 -3.79 18.39 -8.29
C GLU A 87 -3.07 18.20 -9.64
N THR A 88 -2.37 17.08 -9.82
CA THR A 88 -1.41 16.94 -10.93
C THR A 88 -1.75 15.83 -11.92
N ALA A 89 -2.72 14.98 -11.63
CA ALA A 89 -3.01 13.72 -12.33
C ALA A 89 -1.77 12.80 -12.48
N LYS A 90 -0.82 12.89 -11.54
CA LYS A 90 0.43 12.11 -11.54
C LYS A 90 0.63 11.40 -10.21
N PRO A 91 1.25 10.21 -10.21
CA PRO A 91 1.65 9.55 -8.96
C PRO A 91 2.65 10.39 -8.18
N PHE A 92 2.48 10.50 -6.86
CA PHE A 92 3.40 11.22 -5.96
C PHE A 92 4.85 10.70 -6.03
N GLU A 93 5.03 9.42 -6.27
CA GLU A 93 6.35 8.80 -6.47
C GLU A 93 7.20 9.49 -7.53
N LYS A 94 6.59 10.15 -8.51
CA LYS A 94 7.32 10.92 -9.54
C LYS A 94 7.78 12.30 -9.06
N HIS A 95 7.33 12.74 -7.91
CA HIS A 95 7.67 14.03 -7.32
C HIS A 95 8.84 13.95 -6.33
N ILE A 96 9.08 12.79 -5.76
CA ILE A 96 10.10 12.59 -4.73
C ILE A 96 11.49 12.28 -5.30
N THR A 97 12.52 12.44 -4.47
CA THR A 97 13.90 12.14 -4.84
C THR A 97 14.10 10.66 -5.18
N ASN A 98 15.11 10.34 -6.00
CA ASN A 98 15.39 8.96 -6.39
C ASN A 98 15.55 8.01 -5.19
N ASN A 99 16.21 8.45 -4.12
CA ASN A 99 16.38 7.64 -2.91
C ASN A 99 15.04 7.35 -2.22
N ALA A 100 14.18 8.36 -2.11
CA ALA A 100 12.87 8.21 -1.52
C ALA A 100 11.93 7.40 -2.45
N ILE A 101 12.03 7.57 -3.77
CA ILE A 101 11.33 6.73 -4.75
C ILE A 101 11.71 5.26 -4.57
N ASP A 102 12.99 4.97 -4.47
CA ASP A 102 13.48 3.60 -4.30
C ASP A 102 12.98 2.98 -3.00
N PHE A 103 12.91 3.74 -1.92
CA PHE A 103 12.32 3.32 -0.66
C PHE A 103 10.81 3.04 -0.79
N LEU A 104 10.03 3.96 -1.35
CA LEU A 104 8.57 3.80 -1.50
C LEU A 104 8.20 2.69 -2.49
N SER A 105 8.94 2.55 -3.58
CA SER A 105 8.71 1.50 -4.59
C SER A 105 9.32 0.15 -4.23
N ASN A 106 9.95 0.03 -3.07
CA ASN A 106 10.70 -1.14 -2.62
C ASN A 106 11.90 -1.52 -3.52
N LYS A 107 12.32 -0.67 -4.44
CA LYS A 107 13.49 -0.92 -5.29
C LYS A 107 14.79 -0.89 -4.49
N PHE A 108 14.79 -0.15 -3.40
CA PHE A 108 15.90 -0.07 -2.47
C PHE A 108 16.29 -1.42 -1.88
N TYR A 109 15.31 -2.28 -1.67
CA TYR A 109 15.54 -3.65 -1.23
C TYR A 109 15.94 -4.50 -2.44
N ASN A 110 17.21 -4.43 -2.83
CA ASN A 110 17.72 -5.28 -3.89
C ASN A 110 17.53 -6.75 -3.51
N VAL A 111 16.98 -7.56 -4.42
CA VAL A 111 16.70 -8.99 -4.23
C VAL A 111 17.94 -9.77 -3.74
N LYS A 112 19.14 -9.33 -4.10
CA LYS A 112 20.41 -9.91 -3.61
C LYS A 112 20.72 -9.58 -2.14
N LYS A 113 20.00 -8.64 -1.53
CA LYS A 113 20.19 -8.13 -0.16
C LYS A 113 18.95 -8.32 0.72
N LEU A 114 18.05 -9.23 0.36
CA LEU A 114 16.80 -9.50 1.08
C LEU A 114 16.98 -9.84 2.57
N ASN A 115 18.19 -10.23 2.97
CA ASN A 115 18.52 -10.53 4.36
C ASN A 115 19.18 -9.34 5.11
N GLU A 116 19.42 -8.22 4.43
CA GLU A 116 19.97 -7.04 5.09
C GLU A 116 18.82 -6.18 5.63
N ILE A 117 18.68 -6.17 6.92
CA ILE A 117 17.74 -5.28 7.63
C ILE A 117 18.26 -3.86 7.51
N ILE A 118 17.43 -2.96 7.02
CA ILE A 118 17.79 -1.55 6.92
C ILE A 118 17.75 -0.93 8.32
N PRO A 119 18.84 -0.28 8.76
CA PRO A 119 18.88 0.37 10.07
C PRO A 119 17.84 1.49 10.21
N LEU A 120 17.34 1.71 11.43
CA LEU A 120 16.40 2.81 11.73
C LEU A 120 16.96 4.17 11.32
N SER A 121 18.27 4.38 11.41
CA SER A 121 18.93 5.61 10.97
C SER A 121 18.72 5.88 9.47
N LYS A 122 18.79 4.83 8.63
CA LYS A 122 18.52 4.92 7.20
C LYS A 122 17.05 5.15 6.91
N HIS A 123 16.15 4.48 7.61
CA HIS A 123 14.72 4.76 7.53
C HIS A 123 14.44 6.22 7.86
N ASN A 124 15.07 6.77 8.89
CA ASN A 124 14.90 8.18 9.24
C ASN A 124 15.36 9.14 8.13
N GLU A 125 16.46 8.85 7.46
CA GLU A 125 16.96 9.61 6.33
C GLU A 125 15.92 9.65 5.19
N TYR A 126 15.43 8.49 4.77
CA TYR A 126 14.44 8.38 3.68
C TYR A 126 13.09 9.00 4.02
N CYS A 127 12.59 8.79 5.24
CA CYS A 127 11.34 9.38 5.67
C CYS A 127 11.41 10.91 5.74
N ASN A 128 12.55 11.48 6.13
CA ASN A 128 12.74 12.93 6.05
C ASN A 128 12.79 13.45 4.60
N ASP A 129 13.34 12.69 3.66
CA ASP A 129 13.33 13.07 2.24
C ASP A 129 11.93 13.01 1.63
N ILE A 130 11.14 11.99 2.02
CA ILE A 130 9.72 11.91 1.66
C ILE A 130 8.98 13.14 2.21
N LEU A 131 9.16 13.45 3.49
CA LEU A 131 8.51 14.60 4.12
C LEU A 131 8.83 15.91 3.42
N LYS A 132 10.09 16.17 3.08
CA LYS A 132 10.49 17.39 2.32
C LYS A 132 9.77 17.48 0.97
N SER A 133 9.53 16.35 0.33
CA SER A 133 8.80 16.29 -0.94
C SER A 133 7.31 16.59 -0.79
N MET A 134 6.78 16.54 0.44
CA MET A 134 5.37 16.84 0.75
C MET A 134 5.11 18.32 1.07
N ASP A 135 6.15 19.13 1.33
CA ASP A 135 6.03 20.49 1.89
C ASP A 135 5.18 21.47 1.07
N ASN A 136 5.03 21.26 -0.24
CA ASN A 136 4.26 22.14 -1.13
C ASN A 136 2.99 21.51 -1.68
N ILE A 137 2.55 20.39 -1.11
CA ILE A 137 1.35 19.71 -1.58
C ILE A 137 0.15 20.24 -0.79
N PHE A 138 -0.82 20.77 -1.53
CA PHE A 138 -2.10 21.15 -0.94
C PHE A 138 -2.82 19.92 -0.39
N VAL A 139 -3.22 20.00 0.87
CA VAL A 139 -3.89 18.90 1.56
C VAL A 139 -5.36 19.26 1.72
N ASP A 140 -6.23 18.68 0.89
CA ASP A 140 -7.67 18.72 1.14
C ASP A 140 -8.04 17.69 2.21
N LYS A 141 -8.87 18.16 3.16
CA LYS A 141 -9.25 17.35 4.33
C LYS A 141 -10.56 16.58 4.14
N ASP A 142 -11.35 16.92 3.13
CA ASP A 142 -12.72 16.43 3.00
C ASP A 142 -12.96 15.68 1.69
N ASP A 143 -12.25 14.58 1.54
CA ASP A 143 -12.51 13.68 0.43
C ASP A 143 -13.14 12.35 0.91
N SER A 144 -14.41 12.42 1.21
CA SER A 144 -15.20 11.27 1.67
C SER A 144 -15.24 10.14 0.62
N TYR A 145 -15.37 10.49 -0.67
CA TYR A 145 -15.42 9.51 -1.76
C TYR A 145 -14.12 8.72 -1.89
N MET A 146 -12.98 9.39 -1.94
CA MET A 146 -11.69 8.69 -2.06
C MET A 146 -11.32 7.93 -0.80
N ASN A 147 -11.77 8.39 0.36
CA ASN A 147 -11.66 7.62 1.59
C ASN A 147 -12.37 6.27 1.50
N ASP A 148 -13.54 6.22 0.90
CA ASP A 148 -14.27 4.97 0.68
C ASP A 148 -13.61 4.09 -0.38
N VAL A 149 -13.07 4.67 -1.45
CA VAL A 149 -12.25 3.95 -2.45
C VAL A 149 -11.03 3.32 -1.80
N VAL A 150 -10.27 4.07 -0.99
CA VAL A 150 -9.10 3.55 -0.27
C VAL A 150 -9.48 2.42 0.68
N LYS A 151 -10.59 2.55 1.43
CA LYS A 151 -11.12 1.50 2.31
C LYS A 151 -11.50 0.25 1.53
N ALA A 152 -12.21 0.39 0.41
CA ALA A 152 -12.62 -0.72 -0.43
C ALA A 152 -11.40 -1.50 -0.96
N PHE A 153 -10.39 -0.80 -1.49
CA PHE A 153 -9.17 -1.45 -1.97
C PHE A 153 -8.33 -2.04 -0.84
N THR A 154 -8.28 -1.41 0.32
CA THR A 154 -7.65 -2.02 1.51
C THR A 154 -8.33 -3.35 1.86
N SER A 155 -9.67 -3.37 1.85
CA SER A 155 -10.44 -4.60 2.14
C SER A 155 -10.20 -5.69 1.08
N ILE A 156 -10.18 -5.33 -0.21
CA ILE A 156 -9.86 -6.26 -1.31
C ILE A 156 -8.48 -6.87 -1.12
N GLU A 157 -7.48 -6.05 -0.81
CA GLU A 157 -6.12 -6.48 -0.57
C GLU A 157 -5.98 -7.36 0.67
N GLN A 158 -6.71 -7.04 1.74
CA GLN A 158 -6.72 -7.82 3.00
C GLN A 158 -7.36 -9.19 2.83
N ASN A 159 -8.39 -9.30 2.00
CA ASN A 159 -9.07 -10.56 1.76
C ASN A 159 -8.20 -11.55 1.00
N GLY A 160 -7.41 -11.07 0.02
CA GLY A 160 -6.71 -11.93 -0.92
C GLY A 160 -7.68 -12.84 -1.69
N ILE A 161 -7.14 -13.75 -2.48
CA ILE A 161 -7.93 -14.76 -3.22
C ILE A 161 -7.43 -16.14 -2.83
N LYS A 162 -8.32 -17.03 -2.43
CA LYS A 162 -7.99 -18.42 -2.10
C LYS A 162 -7.48 -19.13 -3.35
N VAL A 163 -6.43 -19.94 -3.17
CA VAL A 163 -5.78 -20.68 -4.24
C VAL A 163 -5.88 -22.18 -4.02
N SER A 164 -5.86 -22.94 -5.11
CA SER A 164 -5.83 -24.40 -5.08
C SER A 164 -4.46 -24.93 -4.64
N ASP A 165 -4.39 -26.18 -4.22
CA ASP A 165 -3.13 -26.81 -3.77
C ASP A 165 -2.10 -26.94 -4.91
N ASP A 166 -2.56 -27.07 -6.14
CA ASP A 166 -1.74 -27.14 -7.36
C ASP A 166 -1.34 -25.78 -7.92
N ILE A 167 -1.67 -24.68 -7.25
CA ILE A 167 -1.34 -23.31 -7.70
C ILE A 167 0.14 -23.14 -8.01
N CYS A 168 0.98 -23.88 -7.31
CA CYS A 168 2.42 -23.85 -7.49
C CYS A 168 2.90 -24.41 -8.84
N ASP A 169 2.10 -25.22 -9.49
CA ASP A 169 2.39 -25.77 -10.82
C ASP A 169 1.90 -24.81 -11.93
N ILE A 170 0.92 -23.97 -11.60
CA ILE A 170 0.29 -23.02 -12.51
C ILE A 170 1.09 -21.71 -12.61
N PHE A 171 1.66 -21.27 -11.48
CA PHE A 171 2.36 -20.00 -11.38
C PHE A 171 3.87 -20.13 -11.22
N ASP A 172 4.59 -19.14 -11.74
CA ASP A 172 6.02 -19.01 -11.55
C ASP A 172 6.42 -18.62 -10.11
N MET A 173 7.71 -18.71 -9.81
CA MET A 173 8.26 -18.40 -8.49
C MET A 173 8.01 -16.96 -8.03
N ARG A 174 7.80 -16.02 -8.96
CA ARG A 174 7.54 -14.62 -8.61
C ARG A 174 6.16 -14.45 -7.98
N VAL A 175 5.20 -15.24 -8.44
CA VAL A 175 3.84 -15.24 -7.88
C VAL A 175 3.78 -16.02 -6.57
N LYS A 176 4.48 -17.16 -6.50
CA LYS A 176 4.51 -18.02 -5.31
C LYS A 176 4.86 -17.27 -4.02
N LYS A 177 5.80 -16.33 -4.08
CA LYS A 177 6.19 -15.53 -2.90
C LYS A 177 5.07 -14.65 -2.33
N HIS A 178 3.99 -14.42 -3.07
CA HIS A 178 2.82 -13.66 -2.62
C HIS A 178 1.70 -14.53 -2.06
N ILE A 179 1.91 -15.86 -2.04
CA ILE A 179 0.97 -16.81 -1.43
C ILE A 179 1.31 -16.96 0.04
N SER A 180 0.32 -16.79 0.89
CA SER A 180 0.42 -16.99 2.33
C SER A 180 -0.91 -17.53 2.86
N ASN A 181 -0.85 -18.55 3.71
CA ASN A 181 -2.02 -19.17 4.32
C ASN A 181 -3.11 -19.60 3.31
N GLY A 182 -2.68 -20.15 2.16
CA GLY A 182 -3.59 -20.61 1.10
C GLY A 182 -4.29 -19.48 0.32
N LYS A 183 -3.83 -18.25 0.46
CA LYS A 183 -4.34 -17.08 -0.28
C LYS A 183 -3.23 -16.39 -1.05
N LEU A 184 -3.57 -15.89 -2.22
CA LEU A 184 -2.72 -15.05 -3.05
C LEU A 184 -3.10 -13.58 -2.81
N TYR A 185 -2.12 -12.77 -2.45
CA TYR A 185 -2.30 -11.36 -2.17
C TYR A 185 -1.75 -10.49 -3.29
N SER A 186 -2.40 -9.35 -3.53
CA SER A 186 -1.96 -8.33 -4.46
C SER A 186 -2.07 -6.95 -3.83
N ASN A 187 -1.28 -6.00 -4.35
CA ASN A 187 -1.35 -4.60 -4.00
C ASN A 187 -1.82 -3.80 -5.22
N TYR A 188 -2.72 -2.85 -5.01
CA TYR A 188 -3.22 -1.97 -6.06
C TYR A 188 -2.62 -0.56 -5.93
N ASN A 189 -2.21 -0.02 -7.07
CA ASN A 189 -1.94 1.40 -7.21
C ASN A 189 -3.21 2.11 -7.67
N LEU A 190 -3.72 3.01 -6.85
CA LEU A 190 -4.93 3.80 -7.13
C LEU A 190 -4.61 5.07 -7.94
N TRP A 191 -3.39 5.57 -7.81
CA TRP A 191 -2.95 6.88 -8.29
C TRP A 191 -2.31 6.77 -9.68
N THR A 192 -3.08 6.27 -10.64
CA THR A 192 -2.63 6.15 -12.03
C THR A 192 -3.04 7.36 -12.84
N THR A 193 -2.33 7.65 -13.92
CA THR A 193 -2.64 8.79 -14.82
C THR A 193 -4.05 8.72 -15.42
N THR A 194 -4.61 7.52 -15.55
CA THR A 194 -5.93 7.31 -16.14
C THR A 194 -7.03 7.15 -15.08
N GLY A 195 -6.71 7.18 -13.79
CA GLY A 195 -7.62 6.88 -12.69
C GLY A 195 -8.05 5.41 -12.58
N ARG A 196 -7.59 4.52 -13.47
CA ARG A 196 -7.88 3.08 -13.40
C ARG A 196 -6.90 2.42 -12.45
N PRO A 197 -7.36 1.75 -11.37
CA PRO A 197 -6.47 1.02 -10.49
C PRO A 197 -5.62 0.00 -11.25
N SER A 198 -4.36 -0.09 -10.91
CA SER A 198 -3.42 -1.06 -11.48
C SER A 198 -2.69 -1.79 -10.37
N ASN A 199 -2.15 -2.97 -10.66
CA ASN A 199 -1.34 -3.68 -9.68
C ASN A 199 0.02 -2.99 -9.50
N SER A 200 0.44 -2.86 -8.26
CA SER A 200 1.76 -2.34 -7.91
C SER A 200 2.86 -3.25 -8.41
N PHE A 201 4.04 -2.68 -8.63
CA PHE A 201 5.21 -3.43 -9.11
C PHE A 201 5.53 -4.61 -8.17
N GLY A 202 5.76 -5.76 -8.79
CA GLY A 202 6.12 -7.00 -8.08
C GLY A 202 4.96 -7.77 -7.46
N SER A 203 3.73 -7.23 -7.49
CA SER A 203 2.52 -7.96 -7.09
C SER A 203 1.86 -8.68 -8.28
N VAL A 204 0.80 -9.42 -7.98
CA VAL A 204 0.05 -10.17 -8.99
C VAL A 204 -0.97 -9.26 -9.67
N ASN A 205 -0.93 -9.20 -10.98
CA ASN A 205 -1.94 -8.51 -11.77
C ASN A 205 -3.10 -9.44 -12.10
N PHE A 206 -4.13 -9.47 -11.27
CA PHE A 206 -5.30 -10.31 -11.47
C PHE A 206 -6.06 -9.99 -12.76
N ALA A 207 -6.14 -8.71 -13.14
CA ALA A 207 -6.86 -8.28 -14.32
C ALA A 207 -6.19 -8.78 -15.63
N ALA A 208 -4.87 -8.99 -15.61
CA ALA A 208 -4.10 -9.44 -16.77
C ALA A 208 -3.78 -10.95 -16.75
N LEU A 209 -4.35 -11.72 -15.82
CA LEU A 209 -4.12 -13.16 -15.78
C LEU A 209 -4.81 -13.87 -16.93
N PRO A 210 -4.08 -14.71 -17.70
CA PRO A 210 -4.68 -15.53 -18.74
C PRO A 210 -5.68 -16.53 -18.15
N PRO A 211 -6.71 -16.93 -18.93
CA PRO A 211 -7.77 -17.83 -18.45
C PRO A 211 -7.24 -19.15 -17.85
N GLU A 212 -6.19 -19.73 -18.43
CA GLU A 212 -5.58 -20.97 -17.94
C GLU A 212 -4.98 -20.83 -16.52
N LYS A 213 -4.50 -19.63 -16.15
CA LYS A 213 -3.97 -19.36 -14.81
C LYS A 213 -5.08 -19.06 -13.80
N ARG A 214 -6.25 -18.63 -14.26
CA ARG A 214 -7.40 -18.37 -13.36
C ARG A 214 -7.96 -19.64 -12.74
N LYS A 215 -7.69 -20.82 -13.34
CA LYS A 215 -8.09 -22.12 -12.79
C LYS A 215 -7.45 -22.43 -11.42
N GLY A 216 -6.36 -21.77 -11.09
CA GLY A 216 -5.71 -21.88 -9.79
C GLY A 216 -6.45 -21.15 -8.65
N PHE A 217 -7.50 -20.40 -8.94
CA PHE A 217 -8.32 -19.75 -7.90
C PHE A 217 -9.53 -20.60 -7.58
N VAL A 218 -9.82 -20.69 -6.29
CA VAL A 218 -10.95 -21.47 -5.78
C VAL A 218 -11.84 -20.59 -4.91
N ALA A 219 -13.12 -20.93 -4.84
CA ALA A 219 -14.05 -20.24 -3.96
C ALA A 219 -13.65 -20.46 -2.50
N GLU A 220 -13.78 -19.41 -1.69
CA GLU A 220 -13.62 -19.53 -0.23
C GLU A 220 -14.86 -20.21 0.38
N ASN A 221 -16.02 -19.94 -0.22
CA ASN A 221 -17.30 -20.59 0.11
C ASN A 221 -17.74 -21.47 -1.07
N ASP A 222 -18.98 -21.37 -1.50
CA ASP A 222 -19.55 -22.28 -2.52
C ASP A 222 -19.18 -21.87 -3.96
N TYR A 223 -19.09 -20.56 -4.24
CA TYR A 223 -18.97 -20.04 -5.60
C TYR A 223 -17.98 -18.89 -5.71
N LEU A 224 -17.30 -18.79 -6.86
CA LEU A 224 -16.73 -17.55 -7.39
C LEU A 224 -17.75 -16.96 -8.36
N VAL A 225 -18.06 -15.67 -8.18
CA VAL A 225 -18.94 -14.93 -9.06
C VAL A 225 -18.11 -13.92 -9.82
N GLU A 226 -18.17 -13.97 -11.15
CA GLU A 226 -17.61 -12.94 -12.02
C GLU A 226 -18.76 -12.11 -12.60
N PHE A 227 -18.63 -10.79 -12.52
CA PHE A 227 -19.52 -9.87 -13.21
C PHE A 227 -18.70 -8.71 -13.77
N ASP A 228 -19.10 -8.25 -14.96
CA ASP A 228 -18.46 -7.14 -15.65
C ASP A 228 -19.54 -6.22 -16.24
N PHE A 229 -19.21 -4.94 -16.36
CA PHE A 229 -20.09 -3.97 -17.01
C PHE A 229 -19.81 -3.97 -18.52
N ASP A 230 -20.77 -4.42 -19.30
CA ASP A 230 -20.67 -4.36 -20.74
C ASP A 230 -20.59 -2.90 -21.22
N ALA A 231 -19.56 -2.60 -22.02
CA ALA A 231 -19.31 -1.27 -22.61
C ALA A 231 -19.37 -0.11 -21.59
N TYR A 232 -18.88 -0.30 -20.35
CA TYR A 232 -19.00 0.67 -19.25
C TYR A 232 -18.64 2.10 -19.63
N HIS A 233 -17.51 2.33 -20.31
CA HIS A 233 -17.09 3.67 -20.70
C HIS A 233 -18.05 4.34 -21.71
N LEU A 234 -18.57 3.57 -22.67
CA LEU A 234 -19.54 4.09 -23.64
C LEU A 234 -20.86 4.45 -22.97
N ARG A 235 -21.30 3.65 -21.99
CA ARG A 235 -22.52 3.93 -21.21
C ARG A 235 -22.35 5.17 -20.34
N LEU A 236 -21.18 5.31 -19.71
CA LEU A 236 -20.88 6.49 -18.91
C LEU A 236 -20.84 7.77 -19.76
N ILE A 237 -20.21 7.71 -20.95
CA ILE A 237 -20.20 8.85 -21.88
C ILE A 237 -21.62 9.18 -22.35
N ALA A 238 -22.42 8.19 -22.66
CA ALA A 238 -23.82 8.41 -23.07
C ALA A 238 -24.64 9.08 -21.96
N ASP A 239 -24.42 8.68 -20.69
CA ASP A 239 -25.09 9.29 -19.53
C ASP A 239 -24.65 10.76 -19.32
N LEU A 240 -23.38 11.07 -19.56
CA LEU A 240 -22.84 12.43 -19.41
C LEU A 240 -23.25 13.40 -20.52
N VAL A 241 -23.57 12.90 -21.70
CA VAL A 241 -23.92 13.76 -22.87
C VAL A 241 -25.42 13.79 -23.16
N GLY A 242 -26.25 13.01 -22.48
CA GLY A 242 -27.70 12.92 -22.62
C GLY A 242 -28.09 12.04 -23.78
#